data_a2ecd55c87b86ca20c15bb75e48cdca9
#
_entry.id   a2ecd55c87b86ca20c15bb75e48cdca9
#
_cell.length_a   1.000
_cell.length_b   1.000
_cell.length_c   1.000
_cell.angle_alpha   90.00
_cell.angle_beta   90.00
_cell.angle_gamma   90.00
#
_symmetry.space_group_name_H-M   'P 1'
#
loop_
_entity.id
_entity.type
_entity.pdbx_description
1 polymer ?
#
loop_
_entity_poly.entity_id
_entity_poly.type
_entity_poly.pdbx_seq_one_letter_code
_entity_poly.pdbx_strand_id
1 'polypeptide(L)'
;ALHMQHEVVDLLFEGDRVAGVRATTPDGERDFFADLVIGADGRHPITHTRAKLPLQEFGVPIDVLWMRLSKRAGDPLQSLGFFQHGKLLVLLDRGDYFQVGFVIPKGGLDEIKQRGLPALQSDIVALGPFLRDRISELDDWEKIKLLTVQINRLKQWCREGLLCIGDNAHAMSPAGGVGINLALQDAVATANLLSGTLRERAATLDELEQVQKRREFPVRVIQALQVQIHKRINGRTSGSGNRLPILPRLFLWFPILRGLPARMTGLGLRPEHVRSPAIVDQRPERTS
;
A
#
# COMPACT_ATOMS: atom_id res chain seq x y z
N ALA A 1 9.96 19.80 -11.30
CA ALA A 1 8.69 20.54 -11.24
C ALA A 1 7.58 19.60 -10.75
N LEU A 2 6.56 20.12 -10.04
CA LEU A 2 5.34 19.41 -9.69
C LEU A 2 4.20 19.98 -10.56
N HIS A 3 3.53 19.11 -11.28
CA HIS A 3 2.41 19.48 -12.14
C HIS A 3 1.12 18.90 -11.54
N MET A 4 0.29 19.75 -10.93
CA MET A 4 -1.03 19.37 -10.43
C MET A 4 -2.05 19.34 -11.56
N GLN A 5 -3.10 18.52 -11.43
CA GLN A 5 -4.16 18.36 -12.44
C GLN A 5 -3.63 17.87 -13.81
N HIS A 6 -2.56 17.08 -13.77
CA HIS A 6 -2.01 16.40 -14.94
C HIS A 6 -2.19 14.91 -14.75
N GLU A 7 -3.16 14.34 -15.44
CA GLU A 7 -3.49 12.91 -15.37
C GLU A 7 -2.83 12.17 -16.53
N VAL A 8 -1.90 11.27 -16.23
CA VAL A 8 -1.29 10.42 -17.25
C VAL A 8 -2.33 9.45 -17.79
N VAL A 9 -2.52 9.47 -19.11
CA VAL A 9 -3.53 8.65 -19.81
C VAL A 9 -2.90 7.61 -20.73
N ASP A 10 -1.66 7.82 -21.18
CA ASP A 10 -0.95 6.87 -22.05
C ASP A 10 0.57 6.98 -21.92
N LEU A 11 1.28 5.99 -22.46
CA LEU A 11 2.73 6.00 -22.65
C LEU A 11 3.07 6.37 -24.11
N LEU A 12 4.16 7.11 -24.27
CA LEU A 12 4.76 7.42 -25.56
C LEU A 12 5.90 6.44 -25.83
N PHE A 13 5.97 5.93 -27.06
CA PHE A 13 6.95 4.94 -27.46
C PHE A 13 7.82 5.43 -28.62
N GLU A 14 9.10 5.12 -28.59
CA GLU A 14 10.05 5.18 -29.70
C GLU A 14 10.54 3.76 -29.95
N GLY A 15 9.98 3.10 -30.97
CA GLY A 15 10.14 1.66 -31.15
C GLY A 15 9.59 0.90 -29.93
N ASP A 16 10.43 0.08 -29.29
CA ASP A 16 10.06 -0.67 -28.09
C ASP A 16 10.34 0.04 -26.77
N ARG A 17 11.01 1.21 -26.82
CA ARG A 17 11.37 1.99 -25.67
C ARG A 17 10.25 2.94 -25.29
N VAL A 18 9.96 3.06 -23.97
CA VAL A 18 9.12 4.14 -23.44
C VAL A 18 9.93 5.43 -23.44
N ALA A 19 9.43 6.44 -24.17
CA ALA A 19 10.08 7.73 -24.35
C ALA A 19 9.40 8.86 -23.58
N GLY A 20 8.24 8.58 -22.95
CA GLY A 20 7.51 9.61 -22.22
C GLY A 20 6.09 9.18 -21.85
N VAL A 21 5.30 10.18 -21.50
CA VAL A 21 3.87 10.01 -21.14
C VAL A 21 3.02 11.06 -21.83
N ARG A 22 1.77 10.69 -22.15
CA ARG A 22 0.70 11.63 -22.50
C ARG A 22 -0.15 11.88 -21.26
N ALA A 23 -0.44 13.14 -21.00
CA ALA A 23 -1.29 13.54 -19.88
C ALA A 23 -2.40 14.48 -20.32
N THR A 24 -3.58 14.28 -19.73
CA THR A 24 -4.67 15.27 -19.77
C THR A 24 -4.33 16.37 -18.76
N THR A 25 -4.36 17.61 -19.24
CA THR A 25 -4.05 18.81 -18.45
C THR A 25 -5.22 19.79 -18.50
N PRO A 26 -5.25 20.85 -17.67
CA PRO A 26 -6.29 21.89 -17.79
C PRO A 26 -6.36 22.56 -19.16
N ASP A 27 -5.23 22.55 -19.90
CA ASP A 27 -5.11 23.17 -21.25
C ASP A 27 -5.29 22.15 -22.39
N GLY A 28 -5.72 20.92 -22.09
CA GLY A 28 -5.85 19.82 -23.05
C GLY A 28 -4.78 18.75 -22.91
N GLU A 29 -4.70 17.83 -23.87
CA GLU A 29 -3.68 16.78 -23.84
C GLU A 29 -2.29 17.32 -24.17
N ARG A 30 -1.28 16.83 -23.44
CA ARG A 30 0.13 17.16 -23.65
C ARG A 30 1.01 15.93 -23.55
N ASP A 31 2.07 15.92 -24.34
CA ASP A 31 3.11 14.90 -24.34
C ASP A 31 4.33 15.40 -23.56
N PHE A 32 4.83 14.54 -22.65
CA PHE A 32 6.02 14.79 -21.84
C PHE A 32 7.06 13.72 -22.17
N PHE A 33 8.19 14.12 -22.72
CA PHE A 33 9.28 13.21 -23.07
C PHE A 33 10.33 13.16 -21.95
N ALA A 34 10.91 11.97 -21.74
CA ALA A 34 11.91 11.72 -20.71
C ALA A 34 12.81 10.54 -21.06
N ASP A 35 14.03 10.55 -20.55
CA ASP A 35 14.95 9.42 -20.63
C ASP A 35 14.51 8.22 -19.79
N LEU A 36 13.72 8.46 -18.74
CA LEU A 36 13.13 7.44 -17.88
C LEU A 36 11.76 7.90 -17.36
N VAL A 37 10.77 7.08 -17.53
CA VAL A 37 9.46 7.18 -16.85
C VAL A 37 9.49 6.29 -15.62
N ILE A 38 9.13 6.84 -14.45
CA ILE A 38 8.93 6.07 -13.22
C ILE A 38 7.43 6.00 -12.94
N GLY A 39 6.86 4.80 -13.11
CA GLY A 39 5.47 4.52 -12.79
C GLY A 39 5.29 4.30 -11.27
N ALA A 40 4.68 5.29 -10.60
CA ALA A 40 4.30 5.24 -9.19
C ALA A 40 2.81 5.54 -9.00
N ASP A 41 1.99 5.17 -9.98
CA ASP A 41 0.58 5.51 -10.16
C ASP A 41 -0.38 4.61 -9.34
N GLY A 42 0.15 3.83 -8.41
CA GLY A 42 -0.62 3.15 -7.38
C GLY A 42 -1.35 1.89 -7.87
N ARG A 43 -2.57 1.66 -7.38
CA ARG A 43 -3.32 0.40 -7.58
C ARG A 43 -4.16 0.35 -8.85
N HIS A 44 -4.35 1.45 -9.53
CA HIS A 44 -5.03 1.56 -10.83
C HIS A 44 -4.05 2.09 -11.87
N PRO A 45 -2.95 1.34 -12.13
CA PRO A 45 -1.82 1.87 -12.85
C PRO A 45 -2.08 1.84 -14.35
N ILE A 46 -1.83 2.97 -14.99
CA ILE A 46 -1.81 3.11 -16.43
C ILE A 46 -0.46 2.64 -16.97
N THR A 47 0.63 2.98 -16.28
CA THR A 47 1.98 2.76 -16.79
C THR A 47 2.29 1.28 -17.05
N HIS A 48 2.11 0.38 -16.08
CA HIS A 48 2.41 -1.03 -16.34
C HIS A 48 1.40 -1.69 -17.29
N THR A 49 0.14 -1.24 -17.27
CA THR A 49 -0.90 -1.77 -18.16
C THR A 49 -0.61 -1.42 -19.62
N ARG A 50 -0.28 -0.16 -19.90
CA ARG A 50 0.09 0.32 -21.25
C ARG A 50 1.41 -0.29 -21.71
N ALA A 51 2.35 -0.51 -20.79
CA ALA A 51 3.61 -1.20 -21.07
C ALA A 51 3.45 -2.72 -21.23
N LYS A 52 2.25 -3.28 -20.97
CA LYS A 52 1.95 -4.72 -21.04
C LYS A 52 2.87 -5.57 -20.15
N LEU A 53 3.26 -5.04 -18.97
CA LEU A 53 4.09 -5.78 -18.05
C LEU A 53 3.27 -6.89 -17.36
N PRO A 54 3.79 -8.13 -17.29
CA PRO A 54 3.02 -9.27 -16.81
C PRO A 54 2.81 -9.21 -15.30
N LEU A 55 1.53 -9.18 -14.86
CA LEU A 55 1.10 -9.15 -13.49
C LEU A 55 0.84 -10.56 -12.95
N GLN A 56 1.28 -10.83 -11.73
CA GLN A 56 0.92 -12.02 -10.96
C GLN A 56 -0.01 -11.63 -9.83
N GLU A 57 -1.21 -12.15 -9.80
CA GLU A 57 -2.17 -11.92 -8.73
C GLU A 57 -2.11 -13.02 -7.67
N PHE A 58 -2.28 -12.62 -6.41
CA PHE A 58 -2.41 -13.51 -5.27
C PHE A 58 -3.81 -13.31 -4.70
N GLY A 59 -4.64 -14.34 -4.69
CA GLY A 59 -6.00 -14.27 -4.20
C GLY A 59 -6.05 -13.81 -2.74
N VAL A 60 -6.87 -12.80 -2.45
CA VAL A 60 -7.11 -12.28 -1.09
C VAL A 60 -8.58 -12.42 -0.76
N PRO A 61 -8.93 -13.10 0.34
CA PRO A 61 -10.32 -13.44 0.66
C PRO A 61 -11.08 -12.32 1.38
N ILE A 62 -10.52 -11.12 1.49
CA ILE A 62 -11.09 -10.02 2.27
C ILE A 62 -11.09 -8.70 1.51
N ASP A 63 -12.02 -7.82 1.91
CA ASP A 63 -12.02 -6.40 1.65
C ASP A 63 -12.11 -5.62 2.97
N VAL A 64 -11.97 -4.31 2.94
CA VAL A 64 -12.06 -3.46 4.14
C VAL A 64 -13.01 -2.30 3.89
N LEU A 65 -13.95 -2.11 4.81
CA LEU A 65 -14.76 -0.90 4.86
C LEU A 65 -14.03 0.13 5.72
N TRP A 66 -13.70 1.26 5.12
CA TRP A 66 -13.10 2.40 5.81
C TRP A 66 -14.14 3.45 6.15
N MET A 67 -14.09 3.93 7.40
CA MET A 67 -14.98 4.95 7.91
C MET A 67 -14.27 5.80 8.96
N ARG A 68 -14.87 6.92 9.32
CA ARG A 68 -14.39 7.83 10.37
C ARG A 68 -15.39 7.87 11.51
N LEU A 69 -14.89 7.78 12.76
CA LEU A 69 -15.64 8.05 13.98
C LEU A 69 -14.86 9.03 14.83
N SER A 70 -15.56 9.97 15.46
CA SER A 70 -14.94 10.96 16.35
C SER A 70 -14.26 10.27 17.54
N LYS A 71 -13.17 10.87 18.03
CA LYS A 71 -12.48 10.46 19.24
C LYS A 71 -12.91 11.36 20.40
N ARG A 72 -13.06 10.77 21.60
CA ARG A 72 -13.51 11.48 22.81
C ARG A 72 -12.48 11.38 23.91
N ALA A 73 -12.60 12.27 24.90
CA ALA A 73 -11.80 12.20 26.10
C ALA A 73 -12.05 10.86 26.83
N GLY A 74 -10.97 10.17 27.20
CA GLY A 74 -11.04 8.82 27.80
C GLY A 74 -10.96 7.65 26.82
N ASP A 75 -11.00 7.91 25.51
CA ASP A 75 -10.75 6.87 24.52
C ASP A 75 -9.27 6.41 24.53
N PRO A 76 -9.02 5.19 24.08
CA PRO A 76 -7.65 4.67 23.95
C PRO A 76 -6.78 5.57 23.09
N LEU A 77 -5.54 5.84 23.55
CA LEU A 77 -4.55 6.65 22.83
C LEU A 77 -3.72 5.84 21.81
N GLN A 78 -4.12 4.62 21.52
CA GLN A 78 -3.37 3.69 20.65
C GLN A 78 -4.25 3.19 19.52
N SER A 79 -3.61 2.83 18.41
CA SER A 79 -4.27 2.02 17.38
C SER A 79 -4.58 0.63 17.93
N LEU A 80 -5.80 0.16 17.73
CA LEU A 80 -6.32 -1.08 18.31
C LEU A 80 -6.85 -2.01 17.23
N GLY A 81 -6.82 -3.31 17.50
CA GLY A 81 -7.45 -4.34 16.70
C GLY A 81 -8.33 -5.24 17.57
N PHE A 82 -9.57 -5.41 17.17
CA PHE A 82 -10.55 -6.28 17.85
C PHE A 82 -10.92 -7.43 16.92
N PHE A 83 -10.71 -8.64 17.39
CA PHE A 83 -11.09 -9.85 16.66
C PHE A 83 -12.03 -10.71 17.50
N GLN A 84 -13.27 -10.84 17.07
CA GLN A 84 -14.29 -11.64 17.76
C GLN A 84 -15.29 -12.21 16.75
N HIS A 85 -15.72 -13.47 16.94
CA HIS A 85 -16.71 -14.15 16.10
C HIS A 85 -16.41 -14.08 14.59
N GLY A 86 -15.13 -14.19 14.20
CA GLY A 86 -14.72 -14.13 12.81
C GLY A 86 -14.71 -12.72 12.18
N LYS A 87 -15.05 -11.68 12.94
CA LYS A 87 -15.04 -10.27 12.51
C LYS A 87 -13.80 -9.59 13.05
N LEU A 88 -13.21 -8.70 12.25
CA LEU A 88 -12.04 -7.89 12.62
C LEU A 88 -12.34 -6.42 12.43
N LEU A 89 -12.17 -5.65 13.50
CA LEU A 89 -12.23 -4.20 13.53
C LEU A 89 -10.85 -3.65 13.84
N VAL A 90 -10.39 -2.70 13.06
CA VAL A 90 -9.12 -1.99 13.26
C VAL A 90 -9.41 -0.51 13.46
N LEU A 91 -8.87 0.07 14.51
CA LEU A 91 -8.97 1.49 14.84
C LEU A 91 -7.59 2.12 14.75
N LEU A 92 -7.40 3.05 13.84
CA LEU A 92 -6.18 3.83 13.71
C LEU A 92 -6.41 5.21 14.35
N ASP A 93 -5.65 5.50 15.40
CA ASP A 93 -5.68 6.82 16.05
C ASP A 93 -5.11 7.89 15.10
N ARG A 94 -5.91 8.94 14.85
CA ARG A 94 -5.55 10.09 14.01
C ARG A 94 -5.55 11.40 14.79
N GLY A 95 -5.54 11.31 16.12
CA GLY A 95 -5.57 12.46 17.04
C GLY A 95 -6.98 12.84 17.45
N ASP A 96 -7.76 13.43 16.57
CA ASP A 96 -9.13 13.91 16.80
C ASP A 96 -10.21 12.90 16.40
N TYR A 97 -9.85 11.85 15.66
CA TYR A 97 -10.76 10.79 15.22
C TYR A 97 -10.08 9.44 15.12
N PHE A 98 -10.89 8.38 15.07
CA PHE A 98 -10.46 7.06 14.64
C PHE A 98 -10.77 6.85 13.17
N GLN A 99 -9.75 6.48 12.40
CA GLN A 99 -9.97 5.85 11.11
C GLN A 99 -10.27 4.37 11.39
N VAL A 100 -11.49 3.97 11.10
CA VAL A 100 -12.04 2.64 11.41
C VAL A 100 -12.00 1.78 10.17
N GLY A 101 -11.36 0.61 10.27
CA GLY A 101 -11.35 -0.44 9.25
C GLY A 101 -12.15 -1.65 9.71
N PHE A 102 -13.26 -1.95 9.04
CA PHE A 102 -14.03 -3.17 9.30
C PHE A 102 -13.78 -4.17 8.17
N VAL A 103 -13.21 -5.32 8.52
CA VAL A 103 -12.83 -6.34 7.54
C VAL A 103 -14.05 -7.19 7.19
N ILE A 104 -14.26 -7.36 5.90
CA ILE A 104 -15.38 -8.12 5.33
C ILE A 104 -14.86 -9.20 4.38
N PRO A 105 -15.65 -10.25 4.08
CA PRO A 105 -15.34 -11.18 3.00
C PRO A 105 -15.19 -10.45 1.67
N LYS A 106 -14.35 -10.97 0.79
CA LYS A 106 -14.14 -10.43 -0.56
C LYS A 106 -15.45 -10.33 -1.33
N GLY A 107 -15.77 -9.12 -1.83
CA GLY A 107 -17.03 -8.86 -2.54
C GLY A 107 -18.27 -8.81 -1.65
N GLY A 108 -18.14 -8.88 -0.31
CA GLY A 108 -19.27 -8.95 0.64
C GLY A 108 -19.98 -7.62 0.91
N LEU A 109 -19.66 -6.53 0.21
CA LEU A 109 -20.28 -5.22 0.45
C LEU A 109 -21.80 -5.25 0.21
N ASP A 110 -22.26 -5.88 -0.86
CA ASP A 110 -23.68 -5.90 -1.22
C ASP A 110 -24.52 -6.66 -0.19
N GLU A 111 -24.01 -7.78 0.34
CA GLU A 111 -24.65 -8.50 1.44
C GLU A 111 -24.78 -7.63 2.70
N ILE A 112 -23.73 -6.86 3.03
CA ILE A 112 -23.76 -5.94 4.17
C ILE A 112 -24.77 -4.81 3.94
N LYS A 113 -24.84 -4.27 2.72
CA LYS A 113 -25.83 -3.25 2.36
C LYS A 113 -27.25 -3.79 2.46
N GLN A 114 -27.51 -5.04 2.06
CA GLN A 114 -28.81 -5.69 2.18
C GLN A 114 -29.24 -5.86 3.65
N ARG A 115 -28.31 -6.15 4.56
CA ARG A 115 -28.57 -6.21 6.01
C ARG A 115 -28.87 -4.84 6.61
N GLY A 116 -28.53 -3.78 5.91
CA GLY A 116 -28.75 -2.40 6.30
C GLY A 116 -27.67 -1.82 7.23
N LEU A 117 -27.62 -0.50 7.25
CA LEU A 117 -26.64 0.28 8.03
C LEU A 117 -26.73 0.01 9.55
N PRO A 118 -27.95 -0.12 10.16
CA PRO A 118 -28.04 -0.46 11.59
C PRO A 118 -27.42 -1.80 11.95
N ALA A 119 -27.44 -2.79 11.06
CA ALA A 119 -26.78 -4.08 11.30
C ALA A 119 -25.26 -3.95 11.30
N LEU A 120 -24.68 -3.17 10.38
CA LEU A 120 -23.25 -2.86 10.37
C LEU A 120 -22.84 -2.08 11.63
N GLN A 121 -23.61 -1.07 12.03
CA GLN A 121 -23.39 -0.32 13.27
C GLN A 121 -23.36 -1.24 14.49
N SER A 122 -24.31 -2.17 14.57
CA SER A 122 -24.38 -3.17 15.65
C SER A 122 -23.16 -4.09 15.65
N ASP A 123 -22.69 -4.53 14.48
CA ASP A 123 -21.49 -5.35 14.33
C ASP A 123 -20.23 -4.62 14.83
N ILE A 124 -20.09 -3.32 14.52
CA ILE A 124 -18.97 -2.49 14.96
C ILE A 124 -19.01 -2.30 16.48
N VAL A 125 -20.18 -1.98 17.04
CA VAL A 125 -20.35 -1.79 18.49
C VAL A 125 -20.13 -3.10 19.27
N ALA A 126 -20.48 -4.25 18.70
CA ALA A 126 -20.21 -5.54 19.32
C ALA A 126 -18.70 -5.82 19.49
N LEU A 127 -17.86 -5.34 18.55
CA LEU A 127 -16.42 -5.45 18.63
C LEU A 127 -15.77 -4.34 19.48
N GLY A 128 -16.30 -3.14 19.42
CA GLY A 128 -15.82 -1.96 20.15
C GLY A 128 -16.94 -1.27 20.94
N PRO A 129 -17.36 -1.80 22.12
CA PRO A 129 -18.52 -1.27 22.85
C PRO A 129 -18.44 0.20 23.22
N PHE A 130 -17.22 0.76 23.38
CA PHE A 130 -16.99 2.17 23.67
C PHE A 130 -17.31 3.11 22.50
N LEU A 131 -17.56 2.58 21.30
CA LEU A 131 -17.98 3.35 20.13
C LEU A 131 -19.50 3.60 20.08
N ARG A 132 -20.28 2.99 20.98
CA ARG A 132 -21.76 3.01 20.96
C ARG A 132 -22.37 4.41 20.95
N ASP A 133 -21.78 5.33 21.68
CA ASP A 133 -22.28 6.70 21.86
C ASP A 133 -22.07 7.60 20.62
N ARG A 134 -21.33 7.12 19.62
CA ARG A 134 -21.00 7.87 18.39
C ARG A 134 -21.24 7.06 17.10
N ILE A 135 -21.70 5.82 17.21
CA ILE A 135 -21.91 4.97 16.03
C ILE A 135 -22.95 5.58 15.05
N SER A 136 -23.85 6.41 15.55
CA SER A 136 -24.83 7.16 14.76
C SER A 136 -24.19 8.21 13.83
N GLU A 137 -22.90 8.52 13.98
CA GLU A 137 -22.15 9.33 13.01
C GLU A 137 -22.06 8.64 11.63
N LEU A 138 -22.19 7.30 11.61
CA LEU A 138 -22.30 6.51 10.37
C LEU A 138 -23.77 6.42 9.96
N ASP A 139 -24.35 7.50 9.53
CA ASP A 139 -25.76 7.65 9.16
C ASP A 139 -26.03 7.45 7.66
N ASP A 140 -24.95 7.42 6.83
CA ASP A 140 -25.01 7.25 5.39
C ASP A 140 -23.90 6.32 4.89
N TRP A 141 -24.24 5.54 3.85
CA TRP A 141 -23.27 4.70 3.12
C TRP A 141 -22.15 5.51 2.44
N GLU A 142 -22.39 6.76 2.12
CA GLU A 142 -21.36 7.67 1.56
C GLU A 142 -20.18 7.90 2.50
N LYS A 143 -20.38 7.76 3.83
CA LYS A 143 -19.34 7.84 4.86
C LYS A 143 -18.50 6.57 4.97
N ILE A 144 -18.89 5.51 4.25
CA ILE A 144 -18.24 4.19 4.28
C ILE A 144 -17.63 3.91 2.90
N LYS A 145 -16.30 3.86 2.86
CA LYS A 145 -15.56 3.62 1.62
C LYS A 145 -15.03 2.21 1.55
N LEU A 146 -15.32 1.52 0.45
CA LEU A 146 -14.77 0.20 0.18
C LEU A 146 -13.31 0.32 -0.26
N LEU A 147 -12.42 -0.35 0.47
CA LEU A 147 -11.08 -0.66 0.00
C LEU A 147 -11.04 -2.09 -0.50
N THR A 148 -11.01 -2.27 -1.79
CA THR A 148 -10.78 -3.57 -2.43
C THR A 148 -9.33 -3.98 -2.18
N VAL A 149 -9.14 -5.00 -1.36
CA VAL A 149 -7.80 -5.49 -1.03
C VAL A 149 -7.27 -6.33 -2.19
N GLN A 150 -6.07 -5.98 -2.65
CA GLN A 150 -5.35 -6.69 -3.69
C GLN A 150 -3.95 -7.00 -3.19
N ILE A 151 -3.46 -8.19 -3.50
CA ILE A 151 -2.05 -8.54 -3.39
C ILE A 151 -1.65 -9.04 -4.77
N ASN A 152 -0.80 -8.28 -5.42
CA ASN A 152 -0.27 -8.63 -6.74
C ASN A 152 1.18 -8.17 -6.87
N ARG A 153 1.87 -8.63 -7.91
CA ARG A 153 3.24 -8.23 -8.20
C ARG A 153 3.52 -8.38 -9.69
N LEU A 154 4.17 -7.40 -10.28
CA LEU A 154 4.73 -7.53 -11.62
C LEU A 154 5.82 -8.61 -11.63
N LYS A 155 5.82 -9.47 -12.64
CA LYS A 155 6.93 -10.43 -12.86
C LYS A 155 8.19 -9.69 -13.30
N GLN A 156 8.02 -8.64 -14.08
CA GLN A 156 9.04 -7.73 -14.54
C GLN A 156 8.60 -6.29 -14.22
N TRP A 157 9.42 -5.55 -13.48
CA TRP A 157 9.07 -4.20 -13.01
C TRP A 157 9.44 -3.10 -14.00
N CYS A 158 10.22 -3.45 -15.01
CA CYS A 158 10.77 -2.47 -15.95
C CYS A 158 10.74 -2.99 -17.38
N ARG A 159 10.83 -2.08 -18.29
CA ARG A 159 11.23 -2.25 -19.70
C ARG A 159 12.08 -1.03 -20.09
N GLU A 160 12.65 -1.01 -21.29
CA GLU A 160 13.43 0.13 -21.73
C GLU A 160 12.66 1.43 -21.59
N GLY A 161 13.24 2.41 -20.87
CA GLY A 161 12.66 3.72 -20.59
C GLY A 161 11.53 3.76 -19.54
N LEU A 162 11.18 2.62 -18.89
CA LEU A 162 10.15 2.55 -17.83
C LEU A 162 10.60 1.70 -16.65
N LEU A 163 10.38 2.20 -15.44
CA LEU A 163 10.48 1.46 -14.19
C LEU A 163 9.21 1.68 -13.34
N CYS A 164 8.56 0.60 -12.92
CA CYS A 164 7.42 0.62 -12.00
C CYS A 164 7.90 0.36 -10.57
N ILE A 165 7.39 1.13 -9.59
CA ILE A 165 7.73 1.02 -8.17
C ILE A 165 6.48 1.15 -7.27
N GLY A 166 6.61 0.72 -6.01
CA GLY A 166 5.53 0.81 -5.03
C GLY A 166 4.31 -0.03 -5.41
N ASP A 167 3.09 0.44 -5.09
CA ASP A 167 1.85 -0.30 -5.36
C ASP A 167 1.61 -0.59 -6.84
N ASN A 168 2.21 0.18 -7.76
CA ASN A 168 2.20 -0.11 -9.19
C ASN A 168 2.96 -1.41 -9.52
N ALA A 169 4.09 -1.64 -8.87
CA ALA A 169 4.90 -2.86 -9.08
C ALA A 169 4.42 -4.03 -8.20
N HIS A 170 3.90 -3.76 -6.99
CA HIS A 170 3.58 -4.79 -6.00
C HIS A 170 2.53 -4.30 -4.98
N ALA A 171 1.29 -4.27 -5.36
CA ALA A 171 0.21 -3.94 -4.45
C ALA A 171 0.14 -4.92 -3.27
N MET A 172 -0.15 -4.41 -2.08
CA MET A 172 -0.16 -5.14 -0.83
C MET A 172 -1.45 -4.93 -0.05
N SER A 173 -1.75 -5.89 0.83
CA SER A 173 -2.80 -5.72 1.83
C SER A 173 -2.45 -4.56 2.79
N PRO A 174 -3.45 -3.79 3.26
CA PRO A 174 -3.24 -2.80 4.31
C PRO A 174 -2.86 -3.43 5.67
N ALA A 175 -2.97 -4.76 5.79
CA ALA A 175 -2.58 -5.48 7.00
C ALA A 175 -1.10 -5.27 7.33
N GLY A 176 -0.84 -4.71 8.52
CA GLY A 176 0.50 -4.36 8.99
C GLY A 176 1.02 -2.99 8.56
N GLY A 177 0.32 -2.25 7.69
CA GLY A 177 0.70 -0.89 7.30
C GLY A 177 2.04 -0.76 6.55
N VAL A 178 2.52 -1.85 5.93
CA VAL A 178 3.90 -1.94 5.40
C VAL A 178 4.06 -1.47 3.95
N GLY A 179 2.95 -1.31 3.19
CA GLY A 179 3.00 -0.98 1.76
C GLY A 179 3.73 0.35 1.49
N ILE A 180 3.39 1.41 2.24
CA ILE A 180 4.03 2.72 2.10
C ILE A 180 5.53 2.63 2.38
N ASN A 181 5.94 1.89 3.42
CA ASN A 181 7.35 1.74 3.76
C ASN A 181 8.15 1.05 2.64
N LEU A 182 7.57 0.05 1.98
CA LEU A 182 8.20 -0.62 0.84
C LEU A 182 8.28 0.31 -0.38
N ALA A 183 7.20 1.05 -0.68
CA ALA A 183 7.18 2.01 -1.78
C ALA A 183 8.22 3.13 -1.60
N LEU A 184 8.36 3.68 -0.38
CA LEU A 184 9.41 4.65 -0.07
C LEU A 184 10.81 4.07 -0.24
N GLN A 185 11.02 2.83 0.20
CA GLN A 185 12.30 2.15 0.04
C GLN A 185 12.62 1.82 -1.42
N ASP A 186 11.62 1.56 -2.25
CA ASP A 186 11.81 1.40 -3.69
C ASP A 186 12.28 2.72 -4.33
N ALA A 187 11.65 3.85 -3.95
CA ALA A 187 12.08 5.17 -4.42
C ALA A 187 13.52 5.48 -4.00
N VAL A 188 13.89 5.18 -2.74
CA VAL A 188 15.27 5.37 -2.25
C VAL A 188 16.25 4.46 -2.99
N ALA A 189 15.91 3.18 -3.19
CA ALA A 189 16.75 2.25 -3.95
C ALA A 189 16.94 2.70 -5.40
N THR A 190 15.85 3.15 -6.04
CA THR A 190 15.89 3.71 -7.40
C THR A 190 16.83 4.91 -7.49
N ALA A 191 16.67 5.87 -6.57
CA ALA A 191 17.55 7.04 -6.52
C ALA A 191 19.03 6.67 -6.28
N ASN A 192 19.28 5.76 -5.33
CA ASN A 192 20.65 5.32 -5.00
C ASN A 192 21.34 4.61 -6.17
N LEU A 193 20.59 3.83 -6.97
CA LEU A 193 21.16 3.03 -8.06
C LEU A 193 21.26 3.84 -9.37
N LEU A 194 20.32 4.74 -9.64
CA LEU A 194 20.18 5.35 -10.96
C LEU A 194 20.60 6.83 -11.02
N SER A 195 20.71 7.54 -9.89
CA SER A 195 20.95 8.99 -9.90
C SER A 195 22.30 9.38 -10.55
N GLY A 196 23.32 8.56 -10.44
CA GLY A 196 24.60 8.75 -11.12
C GLY A 196 24.44 8.64 -12.64
N THR A 197 23.94 7.50 -13.08
CA THR A 197 23.71 7.20 -14.50
C THR A 197 22.84 8.25 -15.18
N LEU A 198 21.69 8.61 -14.56
CA LEU A 198 20.72 9.55 -15.13
C LEU A 198 21.23 11.00 -15.26
N ARG A 199 22.37 11.33 -14.64
CA ARG A 199 23.06 12.63 -14.86
C ARG A 199 23.89 12.64 -16.14
N GLU A 200 24.31 11.48 -16.61
CA GLU A 200 25.24 11.33 -17.73
C GLU A 200 24.54 10.80 -18.99
N ARG A 201 23.60 9.88 -18.81
CA ARG A 201 22.88 9.21 -19.90
C ARG A 201 21.59 8.54 -19.42
N ALA A 202 20.78 8.09 -20.37
CA ALA A 202 19.63 7.22 -20.07
C ALA A 202 20.09 5.89 -19.44
N ALA A 203 19.29 5.37 -18.48
CA ALA A 203 19.54 4.09 -17.86
C ALA A 203 19.22 2.93 -18.82
N THR A 204 20.09 1.91 -18.83
CA THR A 204 19.86 0.67 -19.58
C THR A 204 18.85 -0.23 -18.87
N LEU A 205 18.30 -1.22 -19.59
CA LEU A 205 17.38 -2.20 -19.01
C LEU A 205 18.04 -2.97 -17.85
N ASP A 206 19.29 -3.38 -17.99
CA ASP A 206 20.03 -4.10 -16.92
C ASP A 206 20.15 -3.26 -15.64
N GLU A 207 20.35 -1.96 -15.75
CA GLU A 207 20.42 -1.05 -14.61
C GLU A 207 19.04 -0.89 -13.95
N LEU A 208 17.96 -0.84 -14.72
CA LEU A 208 16.59 -0.83 -14.19
C LEU A 208 16.26 -2.14 -13.47
N GLU A 209 16.67 -3.29 -14.02
CA GLU A 209 16.49 -4.61 -13.38
C GLU A 209 17.22 -4.73 -12.04
N GLN A 210 18.33 -4.02 -11.82
CA GLN A 210 19.03 -4.02 -10.53
C GLN A 210 18.14 -3.47 -9.42
N VAL A 211 17.25 -2.51 -9.71
CA VAL A 211 16.28 -2.02 -8.73
C VAL A 211 15.33 -3.13 -8.33
N GLN A 212 14.76 -3.87 -9.30
CA GLN A 212 13.92 -5.02 -9.03
C GLN A 212 14.67 -6.09 -8.22
N LYS A 213 15.85 -6.52 -8.65
CA LYS A 213 16.69 -7.51 -7.95
C LYS A 213 16.97 -7.11 -6.51
N ARG A 214 17.17 -5.82 -6.26
CA ARG A 214 17.39 -5.28 -4.91
C ARG A 214 16.14 -5.33 -4.04
N ARG A 215 14.96 -5.03 -4.62
CA ARG A 215 13.72 -4.80 -3.87
C ARG A 215 12.74 -5.97 -3.86
N GLU A 216 12.80 -6.87 -4.83
CA GLU A 216 11.84 -7.97 -4.95
C GLU A 216 11.84 -8.92 -3.75
N PHE A 217 13.01 -9.23 -3.16
CA PHE A 217 13.09 -10.14 -2.02
C PHE A 217 12.26 -9.68 -0.82
N PRO A 218 12.42 -8.46 -0.26
CA PRO A 218 11.59 -7.98 0.83
C PRO A 218 10.10 -7.95 0.48
N VAL A 219 9.75 -7.57 -0.74
CA VAL A 219 8.37 -7.58 -1.24
C VAL A 219 7.77 -8.99 -1.18
N ARG A 220 8.47 -9.98 -1.73
CA ARG A 220 8.02 -11.39 -1.76
C ARG A 220 7.78 -11.95 -0.36
N VAL A 221 8.68 -11.69 0.57
CA VAL A 221 8.56 -12.19 1.96
C VAL A 221 7.34 -11.57 2.65
N ILE A 222 7.15 -10.25 2.53
CA ILE A 222 6.01 -9.57 3.14
C ILE A 222 4.69 -10.03 2.51
N GLN A 223 4.60 -10.13 1.18
CA GLN A 223 3.39 -10.62 0.52
C GLN A 223 3.07 -12.07 0.91
N ALA A 224 4.06 -12.96 0.98
CA ALA A 224 3.86 -14.33 1.42
C ALA A 224 3.33 -14.39 2.86
N LEU A 225 3.86 -13.56 3.77
CA LEU A 225 3.38 -13.45 5.14
C LEU A 225 1.92 -12.97 5.18
N GLN A 226 1.58 -11.92 4.41
CA GLN A 226 0.23 -11.38 4.33
C GLN A 226 -0.77 -12.44 3.80
N VAL A 227 -0.43 -13.16 2.73
CA VAL A 227 -1.27 -14.24 2.19
C VAL A 227 -1.52 -15.32 3.25
N GLN A 228 -0.49 -15.71 4.03
CA GLN A 228 -0.64 -16.69 5.11
C GLN A 228 -1.55 -16.17 6.24
N ILE A 229 -1.40 -14.91 6.62
CA ILE A 229 -2.27 -14.27 7.63
C ILE A 229 -3.73 -14.30 7.17
N HIS A 230 -4.00 -13.89 5.93
CA HIS A 230 -5.36 -13.86 5.38
C HIS A 230 -6.00 -15.25 5.29
N LYS A 231 -5.24 -16.26 4.85
CA LYS A 231 -5.71 -17.65 4.84
C LYS A 231 -6.11 -18.13 6.25
N ARG A 232 -5.39 -17.73 7.30
CA ARG A 232 -5.69 -18.12 8.69
C ARG A 232 -6.88 -17.37 9.25
N ILE A 233 -7.07 -16.10 8.92
CA ILE A 233 -8.24 -15.33 9.33
C ILE A 233 -9.49 -15.99 8.75
N ASN A 234 -9.47 -16.33 7.45
CA ASN A 234 -10.61 -16.95 6.77
C ASN A 234 -10.88 -18.39 7.23
N GLY A 235 -9.83 -19.19 7.51
CA GLY A 235 -9.97 -20.57 8.01
C GLY A 235 -10.50 -20.68 9.45
N ARG A 236 -10.42 -19.61 10.25
CA ARG A 236 -10.97 -19.58 11.62
C ARG A 236 -12.48 -19.35 11.68
N THR A 237 -13.12 -18.91 10.62
CA THR A 237 -14.58 -18.90 10.49
C THR A 237 -15.17 -20.30 10.37
N SER A 238 -14.35 -21.32 10.09
CA SER A 238 -14.74 -22.74 9.89
C SER A 238 -14.36 -23.66 11.07
N GLY A 239 -14.43 -23.21 12.32
CA GLY A 239 -14.51 -24.08 13.48
C GLY A 239 -13.26 -24.89 13.89
N SER A 240 -12.09 -24.61 13.40
CA SER A 240 -10.86 -25.33 13.79
C SER A 240 -10.14 -24.66 14.96
N GLY A 241 -9.93 -25.45 16.00
CA GLY A 241 -9.49 -25.10 17.35
C GLY A 241 -8.30 -24.15 17.48
N ASN A 242 -8.34 -23.43 18.57
CA ASN A 242 -7.53 -22.29 19.03
C ASN A 242 -6.07 -22.64 19.40
N ARG A 243 -5.31 -23.33 18.55
CA ARG A 243 -3.88 -23.56 18.78
C ARG A 243 -3.04 -22.51 18.05
N LEU A 244 -2.46 -21.58 18.82
CA LEU A 244 -1.43 -20.69 18.31
C LEU A 244 -0.27 -21.53 17.71
N PRO A 245 0.18 -21.23 16.48
CA PRO A 245 1.32 -21.93 15.89
C PRO A 245 2.57 -21.73 16.76
N ILE A 246 3.49 -22.67 16.69
CA ILE A 246 4.72 -22.71 17.51
C ILE A 246 5.55 -21.43 17.36
N LEU A 247 5.59 -20.82 16.18
CA LEU A 247 6.34 -19.59 15.91
C LEU A 247 5.98 -18.40 16.83
N PRO A 248 4.73 -17.98 17.01
CA PRO A 248 4.39 -16.92 17.97
C PRO A 248 4.74 -17.28 19.43
N ARG A 249 4.72 -18.56 19.80
CA ARG A 249 5.16 -18.99 21.13
C ARG A 249 6.65 -18.78 21.33
N LEU A 250 7.47 -18.98 20.29
CA LEU A 250 8.91 -18.74 20.34
C LEU A 250 9.24 -17.26 20.65
N PHE A 251 8.49 -16.31 20.07
CA PHE A 251 8.62 -14.88 20.35
C PHE A 251 8.24 -14.49 21.78
N LEU A 252 7.32 -15.27 22.42
CA LEU A 252 6.96 -15.07 23.83
C LEU A 252 8.06 -15.55 24.77
N TRP A 253 8.79 -16.60 24.39
CA TRP A 253 9.84 -17.21 25.22
C TRP A 253 11.19 -16.47 25.15
N PHE A 254 11.48 -15.79 24.02
CA PHE A 254 12.73 -15.06 23.85
C PHE A 254 12.47 -13.54 23.74
N PRO A 255 12.71 -12.77 24.84
CA PRO A 255 12.48 -11.31 24.87
C PRO A 255 13.19 -10.54 23.73
N ILE A 256 14.39 -10.98 23.35
CA ILE A 256 15.19 -10.42 22.26
C ILE A 256 14.46 -10.49 20.90
N LEU A 257 13.65 -11.54 20.70
CA LEU A 257 12.91 -11.74 19.45
C LEU A 257 11.61 -10.93 19.38
N ARG A 258 11.12 -10.39 20.50
CA ARG A 258 9.85 -9.62 20.54
C ARG A 258 9.87 -8.37 19.67
N GLY A 259 11.03 -7.74 19.54
CA GLY A 259 11.22 -6.56 18.68
C GLY A 259 11.34 -6.87 17.19
N LEU A 260 11.60 -8.14 16.81
CA LEU A 260 11.85 -8.51 15.42
C LEU A 260 10.64 -8.27 14.49
N PRO A 261 9.39 -8.67 14.85
CA PRO A 261 8.23 -8.36 14.02
C PRO A 261 8.00 -6.85 13.85
N ALA A 262 8.15 -6.06 14.92
CA ALA A 262 8.02 -4.60 14.86
C ALA A 262 9.11 -3.98 13.97
N ARG A 263 10.34 -4.47 14.06
CA ARG A 263 11.44 -4.04 13.21
C ARG A 263 11.24 -4.43 11.75
N MET A 264 10.71 -5.62 11.48
CA MET A 264 10.38 -6.06 10.12
C MET A 264 9.27 -5.23 9.49
N THR A 265 8.26 -4.82 10.27
CA THR A 265 7.16 -3.98 9.78
C THR A 265 7.56 -2.51 9.67
N GLY A 266 8.33 -1.97 10.61
CA GLY A 266 8.74 -0.57 10.63
C GLY A 266 9.92 -0.25 9.72
N LEU A 267 11.00 -1.02 9.79
CA LEU A 267 12.23 -0.79 9.01
C LEU A 267 12.31 -1.65 7.74
N GLY A 268 11.56 -2.75 7.68
CA GLY A 268 11.64 -3.71 6.58
C GLY A 268 12.80 -4.73 6.71
N LEU A 269 12.83 -5.71 5.78
CA LEU A 269 13.84 -6.79 5.79
C LEU A 269 15.19 -6.37 5.22
N ARG A 270 15.21 -5.40 4.32
CA ARG A 270 16.40 -4.79 3.71
C ARG A 270 16.17 -3.28 3.65
N PRO A 271 16.36 -2.56 4.76
CA PRO A 271 16.10 -1.13 4.79
C PRO A 271 17.04 -0.39 3.83
N GLU A 272 16.48 0.58 3.14
CA GLU A 272 17.22 1.50 2.28
C GLU A 272 17.47 2.83 3.01
N HIS A 273 18.66 3.37 2.83
CA HIS A 273 19.05 4.68 3.34
C HIS A 273 19.46 5.56 2.17
N VAL A 274 19.09 6.83 2.20
CA VAL A 274 19.44 7.80 1.15
C VAL A 274 20.97 7.91 1.07
N ARG A 275 21.50 7.62 -0.10
CA ARG A 275 22.93 7.75 -0.46
C ARG A 275 23.13 8.59 -1.73
N SER A 276 22.03 8.87 -2.45
CA SER A 276 22.07 9.75 -3.60
C SER A 276 22.54 11.14 -3.16
N PRO A 277 23.37 11.82 -3.97
CA PRO A 277 23.87 13.14 -3.61
C PRO A 277 22.72 14.12 -3.50
N ALA A 278 22.80 15.04 -2.51
CA ALA A 278 21.86 16.13 -2.38
C ALA A 278 21.87 17.01 -3.64
N ILE A 279 20.71 17.47 -4.06
CA ILE A 279 20.61 18.52 -5.07
C ILE A 279 21.11 19.80 -4.39
N VAL A 280 22.25 20.31 -4.80
CA VAL A 280 22.69 21.66 -4.44
C VAL A 280 21.77 22.61 -5.22
N ASP A 281 20.87 23.30 -4.49
CA ASP A 281 19.96 24.28 -5.08
C ASP A 281 20.80 25.46 -5.62
N GLN A 282 21.04 25.47 -6.92
CA GLN A 282 21.75 26.54 -7.61
C GLN A 282 20.84 27.76 -7.91
N ARG A 283 19.79 27.95 -7.12
CA ARG A 283 19.04 29.21 -7.24
C ARG A 283 19.97 30.35 -6.78
N PRO A 284 20.25 31.36 -7.63
CA PRO A 284 20.93 32.56 -7.17
C PRO A 284 20.10 33.17 -6.06
N GLU A 285 20.73 33.49 -4.92
CA GLU A 285 20.13 34.28 -3.86
C GLU A 285 19.52 35.53 -4.51
N ARG A 286 18.19 35.66 -4.39
CA ARG A 286 17.54 36.91 -4.74
C ARG A 286 18.07 37.94 -3.76
N THR A 287 19.06 38.70 -4.16
CA THR A 287 19.42 39.94 -3.48
C THR A 287 18.22 40.85 -3.45
N SER A 288 17.76 41.10 -2.25
CA SER A 288 16.67 42.02 -1.85
C SER A 288 16.97 43.46 -2.30
#